data_115a2dc3f7289380d52978810ef4ab06
#
_entry.id   115a2dc3f7289380d52978810ef4ab06
#
_cell.length_a   1.000
_cell.length_b   1.000
_cell.length_c   1.000
_cell.angle_alpha   90.00
_cell.angle_beta   90.00
_cell.angle_gamma   90.00
#
_symmetry.space_group_name_H-M   'P 1'
#
loop_
_entity.id
_entity.type
_entity.pdbx_description
1 polymer ?
#
loop_
_entity_poly.entity_id
_entity_poly.type
_entity_poly.pdbx_seq_one_letter_code
_entity_poly.pdbx_strand_id
1 'polypeptide(L)'
;MVVFDLLGEEVDFRPGQYFWVTLLDPPYDDEKGPRRHITVVTSPTERGVLGLATRLRDSAFKRSLAELPEGTEVEVEQPKGSFALPQETDRQYVFIAGGIGITVFRSMLRYIADEGLPYRITLVHSNRDRESTAFYDELRGLEAANPNLEIVYTMTQDPGWEGETRRIDADMLRDHLGDLDTHTYLIAGPPGMVEGVTGTLEEAGIPEDQIRSQGFSGY
;
A
#
# COMPACT_ATOMS: atom_id res chain seq x y z
N MET A 1 -10.34 4.19 6.68
CA MET A 1 -9.12 4.01 7.51
C MET A 1 -9.57 3.98 8.95
N VAL A 2 -8.96 3.12 9.76
CA VAL A 2 -9.15 3.04 11.21
C VAL A 2 -7.77 3.18 11.84
N VAL A 3 -7.71 3.92 12.96
CA VAL A 3 -6.48 4.16 13.71
C VAL A 3 -6.71 3.71 15.14
N PHE A 4 -5.80 2.91 15.67
CA PHE A 4 -5.79 2.41 17.03
C PHE A 4 -4.81 3.22 17.86
N ASP A 5 -5.28 3.76 18.98
CA ASP A 5 -4.43 4.37 20.00
C ASP A 5 -3.74 3.25 20.79
N LEU A 6 -2.43 3.32 20.91
CA LEU A 6 -1.61 2.33 21.63
C LEU A 6 -1.55 2.56 23.14
N LEU A 7 -2.34 3.52 23.66
CA LEU A 7 -2.47 3.82 25.10
C LEU A 7 -1.12 4.04 25.83
N GLY A 8 -0.15 4.60 25.08
CA GLY A 8 1.18 4.89 25.61
C GLY A 8 2.19 3.74 25.45
N GLU A 9 1.80 2.63 24.85
CA GLU A 9 2.77 1.60 24.44
C GLU A 9 3.53 2.02 23.19
N GLU A 10 4.81 1.65 23.15
CA GLU A 10 5.65 1.87 21.97
C GLU A 10 5.66 0.62 21.09
N VAL A 11 5.43 0.83 19.79
CA VAL A 11 5.52 -0.21 18.78
C VAL A 11 6.55 0.21 17.74
N ASP A 12 7.62 -0.59 17.62
CA ASP A 12 8.65 -0.39 16.62
C ASP A 12 8.36 -1.26 15.39
N PHE A 13 8.35 -0.65 14.20
CA PHE A 13 8.14 -1.36 12.95
C PHE A 13 8.79 -0.66 11.77
N ARG A 14 9.02 -1.42 10.71
CA ARG A 14 9.49 -0.89 9.42
C ARG A 14 8.30 -0.60 8.51
N PRO A 15 8.29 0.54 7.78
CA PRO A 15 7.23 0.83 6.81
C PRO A 15 7.02 -0.32 5.84
N GLY A 16 5.77 -0.72 5.63
CA GLY A 16 5.39 -1.83 4.76
C GLY A 16 5.07 -3.14 5.48
N GLN A 17 5.37 -3.25 6.78
CA GLN A 17 5.00 -4.40 7.59
C GLN A 17 3.49 -4.49 7.83
N TYR A 18 3.02 -5.63 8.30
CA TYR A 18 1.64 -5.89 8.69
C TYR A 18 1.55 -6.26 10.17
N PHE A 19 0.38 -6.12 10.75
CA PHE A 19 0.07 -6.57 12.11
C PHE A 19 -1.20 -7.41 12.15
N TRP A 20 -1.37 -8.16 13.20
CA TRP A 20 -2.62 -8.83 13.49
C TRP A 20 -3.48 -7.96 14.39
N VAL A 21 -4.76 -7.85 14.04
CA VAL A 21 -5.77 -7.21 14.86
C VAL A 21 -6.88 -8.22 15.16
N THR A 22 -7.29 -8.28 16.44
CA THR A 22 -8.39 -9.12 16.92
C THR A 22 -9.48 -8.22 17.50
N LEU A 23 -10.69 -8.31 16.97
CA LEU A 23 -11.86 -7.66 17.55
C LEU A 23 -12.35 -8.52 18.74
N LEU A 24 -12.47 -7.93 19.94
CA LEU A 24 -12.76 -8.68 21.18
C LEU A 24 -14.21 -9.14 21.26
N ASP A 25 -15.16 -8.30 20.85
CA ASP A 25 -16.59 -8.61 20.85
C ASP A 25 -17.26 -8.07 19.59
N PRO A 26 -16.97 -8.69 18.41
CA PRO A 26 -17.48 -8.19 17.14
C PRO A 26 -18.99 -8.50 17.01
N PRO A 27 -19.80 -7.54 16.50
CA PRO A 27 -21.24 -7.75 16.27
C PRO A 27 -21.54 -8.78 15.16
N TYR A 28 -20.55 -9.12 14.36
CA TYR A 28 -20.67 -10.12 13.28
C TYR A 28 -19.51 -11.11 13.35
N ASP A 29 -19.82 -12.38 13.05
CA ASP A 29 -18.84 -13.47 13.01
C ASP A 29 -18.94 -14.25 11.70
N ASP A 30 -17.84 -14.89 11.29
CA ASP A 30 -17.74 -15.80 10.17
C ASP A 30 -16.72 -16.93 10.47
N GLU A 31 -16.62 -17.93 9.61
CA GLU A 31 -15.70 -19.07 9.77
C GLU A 31 -14.23 -18.66 9.93
N LYS A 32 -13.86 -17.45 9.52
CA LYS A 32 -12.51 -16.92 9.65
C LYS A 32 -12.25 -16.25 11.01
N GLY A 33 -13.29 -16.10 11.85
CA GLY A 33 -13.24 -15.50 13.19
C GLY A 33 -12.89 -14.01 13.18
N PRO A 34 -12.64 -13.44 14.38
CA PRO A 34 -12.49 -12.00 14.57
C PRO A 34 -11.07 -11.46 14.33
N ARG A 35 -10.14 -12.27 13.85
CA ARG A 35 -8.72 -11.91 13.72
C ARG A 35 -8.29 -11.81 12.27
N ARG A 36 -7.61 -10.72 11.91
CA ARG A 36 -7.05 -10.51 10.55
C ARG A 36 -5.65 -9.92 10.65
N HIS A 37 -4.80 -10.27 9.68
CA HIS A 37 -3.55 -9.55 9.44
C HIS A 37 -3.77 -8.51 8.36
N ILE A 38 -3.32 -7.30 8.61
CA ILE A 38 -3.53 -6.15 7.72
C ILE A 38 -2.25 -5.30 7.72
N THR A 39 -1.91 -4.73 6.57
CA THR A 39 -0.77 -3.83 6.42
C THR A 39 -0.91 -2.62 7.34
N VAL A 40 0.16 -2.25 8.03
CA VAL A 40 0.24 -0.99 8.76
C VAL A 40 0.21 0.15 7.74
N VAL A 41 -0.84 0.97 7.76
CA VAL A 41 -1.00 2.10 6.85
C VAL A 41 -0.36 3.38 7.39
N THR A 42 -0.25 3.49 8.72
CA THR A 42 0.49 4.58 9.38
C THR A 42 1.99 4.44 9.18
N SER A 43 2.70 5.55 9.25
CA SER A 43 4.16 5.59 9.28
C SER A 43 4.68 5.36 10.70
N PRO A 44 5.89 4.81 10.90
CA PRO A 44 6.56 4.81 12.20
C PRO A 44 6.74 6.20 12.82
N THR A 45 6.68 7.25 12.02
CA THR A 45 6.71 8.65 12.47
C THR A 45 5.39 9.13 13.08
N GLU A 46 4.28 8.47 12.77
CA GLU A 46 2.97 8.69 13.37
C GLU A 46 2.90 7.93 14.72
N ARG A 47 3.59 8.47 15.74
CA ARG A 47 3.82 7.78 17.01
C ARG A 47 2.55 7.57 17.84
N GLY A 48 2.54 6.51 18.64
CA GLY A 48 1.46 6.17 19.58
C GLY A 48 0.22 5.57 18.91
N VAL A 49 0.29 5.33 17.59
CA VAL A 49 -0.85 4.77 16.85
C VAL A 49 -0.42 3.69 15.85
N LEU A 50 -1.32 2.73 15.62
CA LEU A 50 -1.29 1.83 14.48
C LEU A 50 -2.55 2.02 13.64
N GLY A 51 -2.40 2.14 12.33
CA GLY A 51 -3.53 2.31 11.43
C GLY A 51 -3.65 1.18 10.41
N LEU A 52 -4.87 0.89 10.03
CA LEU A 52 -5.20 0.06 8.87
C LEU A 52 -6.14 0.80 7.92
N ALA A 53 -6.09 0.44 6.65
CA ALA A 53 -7.11 0.84 5.70
C ALA A 53 -7.52 -0.36 4.84
N THR A 54 -8.82 -0.49 4.61
CA THR A 54 -9.39 -1.58 3.82
C THR A 54 -10.61 -1.08 3.05
N ARG A 55 -10.93 -1.74 1.94
CA ARG A 55 -12.23 -1.54 1.27
C ARG A 55 -13.31 -2.31 2.02
N LEU A 56 -14.41 -1.64 2.33
CA LEU A 56 -15.58 -2.31 2.88
C LEU A 56 -16.16 -3.25 1.81
N ARG A 57 -16.12 -4.53 2.09
CA ARG A 57 -16.73 -5.61 1.30
C ARG A 57 -17.47 -6.53 2.24
N ASP A 58 -18.22 -7.48 1.71
CA ASP A 58 -18.96 -8.44 2.50
C ASP A 58 -18.00 -9.39 3.26
N SER A 59 -17.79 -9.08 4.54
CA SER A 59 -16.94 -9.77 5.49
C SER A 59 -17.39 -9.38 6.89
N ALA A 60 -17.64 -10.35 7.74
CA ALA A 60 -18.06 -10.13 9.12
C ALA A 60 -17.07 -9.21 9.85
N PHE A 61 -15.77 -9.46 9.73
CA PHE A 61 -14.73 -8.61 10.31
C PHE A 61 -14.82 -7.14 9.86
N LYS A 62 -14.99 -6.89 8.54
CA LYS A 62 -15.04 -5.51 8.02
C LYS A 62 -16.32 -4.78 8.39
N ARG A 63 -17.44 -5.51 8.42
CA ARG A 63 -18.71 -4.96 8.91
C ARG A 63 -18.60 -4.60 10.38
N SER A 64 -18.08 -5.51 11.20
CA SER A 64 -17.83 -5.26 12.63
C SER A 64 -16.94 -4.04 12.83
N LEU A 65 -15.82 -3.98 12.13
CA LEU A 65 -14.89 -2.85 12.21
C LEU A 65 -15.52 -1.50 11.83
N ALA A 66 -16.47 -1.50 10.90
CA ALA A 66 -17.17 -0.30 10.47
C ALA A 66 -18.28 0.16 11.42
N GLU A 67 -18.84 -0.77 12.22
CA GLU A 67 -20.00 -0.51 13.07
C GLU A 67 -19.62 -0.41 14.57
N LEU A 68 -18.42 -0.88 14.96
CA LEU A 68 -17.94 -0.72 16.32
C LEU A 68 -17.78 0.77 16.68
N PRO A 69 -18.26 1.19 17.87
CA PRO A 69 -18.07 2.55 18.33
C PRO A 69 -16.59 2.95 18.46
N GLU A 70 -16.30 4.24 18.26
CA GLU A 70 -14.98 4.77 18.61
C GLU A 70 -14.67 4.53 20.10
N GLY A 71 -13.43 4.18 20.40
CA GLY A 71 -13.00 3.83 21.75
C GLY A 71 -13.22 2.35 22.11
N THR A 72 -13.74 1.53 21.16
CA THR A 72 -13.80 0.07 21.37
C THR A 72 -12.39 -0.52 21.44
N GLU A 73 -12.13 -1.30 22.49
CA GLU A 73 -10.85 -2.00 22.66
C GLU A 73 -10.69 -3.14 21.66
N VAL A 74 -9.48 -3.27 21.13
CA VAL A 74 -9.05 -4.37 20.24
C VAL A 74 -7.68 -4.86 20.67
N GLU A 75 -7.32 -6.08 20.33
CA GLU A 75 -5.96 -6.57 20.51
C GLU A 75 -5.16 -6.36 19.22
N VAL A 76 -3.96 -5.81 19.33
CA VAL A 76 -3.00 -5.68 18.23
C VAL A 76 -1.70 -6.40 18.59
N GLU A 77 -1.12 -7.10 17.62
CA GLU A 77 0.20 -7.71 17.79
C GLU A 77 1.28 -6.81 17.21
N GLN A 78 2.53 -7.05 17.63
CA GLN A 78 3.70 -6.38 17.06
C GLN A 78 3.74 -6.58 15.53
N PRO A 79 4.00 -5.52 14.76
CA PRO A 79 4.12 -5.61 13.32
C PRO A 79 5.27 -6.53 12.89
N LYS A 80 5.06 -7.24 11.77
CA LYS A 80 6.01 -8.19 11.20
C LYS A 80 5.88 -8.27 9.69
N GLY A 81 6.76 -9.00 9.05
CA GLY A 81 6.79 -9.21 7.60
C GLY A 81 8.06 -8.69 6.95
N SER A 82 8.41 -9.28 5.82
CA SER A 82 9.63 -8.98 5.07
C SER A 82 9.42 -7.94 3.95
N PHE A 83 8.17 -7.69 3.55
CA PHE A 83 7.85 -6.66 2.57
C PHE A 83 7.87 -5.29 3.25
N ALA A 84 9.05 -4.74 3.37
CA ALA A 84 9.30 -3.46 4.02
C ALA A 84 10.17 -2.56 3.15
N LEU A 85 10.19 -1.26 3.45
CA LEU A 85 11.03 -0.30 2.76
C LEU A 85 12.47 -0.82 2.66
N PRO A 86 13.06 -0.91 1.44
CA PRO A 86 14.46 -1.26 1.25
C PRO A 86 15.38 -0.34 2.06
N GLN A 87 16.59 -0.78 2.38
CA GLN A 87 17.55 0.05 3.12
C GLN A 87 18.45 0.87 2.20
N GLU A 88 18.64 0.40 0.98
CA GLU A 88 19.47 1.07 -0.03
C GLU A 88 18.72 2.31 -0.55
N THR A 89 19.38 3.46 -0.54
CA THR A 89 18.78 4.75 -1.00
C THR A 89 19.37 5.24 -2.32
N ASP A 90 20.36 4.57 -2.85
CA ASP A 90 21.07 4.93 -4.09
C ASP A 90 20.43 4.37 -5.36
N ARG A 91 19.42 3.50 -5.22
CA ARG A 91 18.65 2.92 -6.32
C ARG A 91 17.46 3.79 -6.73
N GLN A 92 16.96 3.53 -7.94
CA GLN A 92 15.66 4.03 -8.39
C GLN A 92 14.61 2.96 -8.12
N TYR A 93 13.53 3.35 -7.45
CA TYR A 93 12.46 2.44 -7.08
C TYR A 93 11.18 2.73 -7.87
N VAL A 94 10.51 1.68 -8.31
CA VAL A 94 9.16 1.76 -8.84
C VAL A 94 8.23 1.03 -7.88
N PHE A 95 7.33 1.79 -7.26
CA PHE A 95 6.26 1.24 -6.43
C PHE A 95 5.02 1.08 -7.29
N ILE A 96 4.49 -0.13 -7.39
CA ILE A 96 3.31 -0.43 -8.20
C ILE A 96 2.16 -0.86 -7.29
N ALA A 97 1.15 -0.01 -7.18
CA ALA A 97 0.00 -0.22 -6.31
C ALA A 97 -1.28 -0.51 -7.10
N GLY A 98 -1.98 -1.59 -6.75
CA GLY A 98 -3.34 -1.85 -7.22
C GLY A 98 -4.38 -1.52 -6.16
N GLY A 99 -5.20 -0.49 -6.40
CA GLY A 99 -6.28 -0.09 -5.50
C GLY A 99 -5.82 0.10 -4.06
N ILE A 100 -6.37 -0.69 -3.11
CA ILE A 100 -6.03 -0.59 -1.69
C ILE A 100 -4.61 -1.10 -1.37
N GLY A 101 -3.90 -1.74 -2.31
CA GLY A 101 -2.48 -2.06 -2.16
C GLY A 101 -1.59 -0.86 -1.89
N ILE A 102 -2.10 0.34 -2.14
CA ILE A 102 -1.43 1.60 -1.79
C ILE A 102 -1.12 1.75 -0.30
N THR A 103 -1.80 1.02 0.58
CA THR A 103 -1.60 1.13 2.04
C THR A 103 -0.16 0.89 2.47
N VAL A 104 0.51 -0.09 1.86
CA VAL A 104 1.90 -0.39 2.15
C VAL A 104 2.82 0.75 1.72
N PHE A 105 2.56 1.33 0.56
CA PHE A 105 3.35 2.44 0.02
C PHE A 105 3.04 3.77 0.71
N ARG A 106 1.81 3.99 1.17
CA ARG A 106 1.47 5.17 1.99
C ARG A 106 2.34 5.23 3.24
N SER A 107 2.50 4.11 3.94
CA SER A 107 3.38 4.01 5.12
C SER A 107 4.84 4.32 4.76
N MET A 108 5.34 3.77 3.64
CA MET A 108 6.72 4.01 3.17
C MET A 108 6.94 5.47 2.75
N LEU A 109 6.06 6.01 1.92
CA LEU A 109 6.19 7.38 1.38
C LEU A 109 6.07 8.44 2.48
N ARG A 110 5.17 8.22 3.45
CA ARG A 110 5.05 9.10 4.60
C ARG A 110 6.32 9.10 5.45
N TYR A 111 6.86 7.91 5.74
CA TYR A 111 8.12 7.77 6.47
C TYR A 111 9.29 8.46 5.76
N ILE A 112 9.42 8.26 4.44
CA ILE A 112 10.45 8.91 3.62
C ILE A 112 10.35 10.42 3.69
N ALA A 113 9.12 10.96 3.59
CA ALA A 113 8.88 12.40 3.64
C ALA A 113 9.19 12.99 5.01
N ASP A 114 8.73 12.35 6.09
CA ASP A 114 8.90 12.84 7.46
C ASP A 114 10.37 12.80 7.91
N GLU A 115 11.13 11.77 7.49
CA GLU A 115 12.55 11.61 7.80
C GLU A 115 13.49 12.30 6.78
N GLY A 116 12.95 12.89 5.72
CA GLY A 116 13.73 13.55 4.67
C GLY A 116 14.69 12.61 3.94
N LEU A 117 14.31 11.36 3.71
CA LEU A 117 15.18 10.33 3.14
C LEU A 117 15.34 10.50 1.62
N PRO A 118 16.53 10.25 1.05
CA PRO A 118 16.84 10.60 -0.34
C PRO A 118 16.43 9.53 -1.36
N TYR A 119 15.32 8.81 -1.13
CA TYR A 119 14.81 7.84 -2.08
C TYR A 119 14.32 8.52 -3.36
N ARG A 120 14.61 7.90 -4.51
CA ARG A 120 14.05 8.25 -5.82
C ARG A 120 12.98 7.23 -6.17
N ILE A 121 11.72 7.68 -6.26
CA ILE A 121 10.57 6.79 -6.38
C ILE A 121 9.64 7.28 -7.48
N THR A 122 9.26 6.35 -8.36
CA THR A 122 8.07 6.50 -9.20
C THR A 122 6.99 5.57 -8.66
N LEU A 123 5.86 6.13 -8.20
CA LEU A 123 4.69 5.36 -7.80
C LEU A 123 3.71 5.24 -8.98
N VAL A 124 3.46 4.03 -9.44
CA VAL A 124 2.39 3.72 -10.39
C VAL A 124 1.18 3.22 -9.61
N HIS A 125 0.11 4.01 -9.55
CA HIS A 125 -1.08 3.69 -8.77
C HIS A 125 -2.29 3.44 -9.67
N SER A 126 -2.63 2.15 -9.86
CA SER A 126 -3.75 1.72 -10.70
C SER A 126 -5.04 1.61 -9.91
N ASN A 127 -6.08 2.29 -10.39
CA ASN A 127 -7.43 2.27 -9.85
C ASN A 127 -8.47 2.15 -10.98
N ARG A 128 -9.73 2.01 -10.61
CA ARG A 128 -10.85 2.06 -11.56
C ARG A 128 -11.14 3.50 -11.96
N ASP A 129 -11.27 4.35 -10.97
CA ASP A 129 -11.66 5.75 -11.08
C ASP A 129 -11.01 6.58 -9.96
N ARG A 130 -11.06 7.89 -10.10
CA ARG A 130 -10.52 8.84 -9.13
C ARG A 130 -11.24 8.77 -7.78
N GLU A 131 -12.56 8.63 -7.77
CA GLU A 131 -13.37 8.64 -6.55
C GLU A 131 -13.01 7.46 -5.63
N SER A 132 -12.75 6.29 -6.21
CA SER A 132 -12.33 5.10 -5.46
C SER A 132 -10.83 5.04 -5.13
N THR A 133 -10.04 6.07 -5.51
CA THR A 133 -8.59 6.11 -5.26
C THR A 133 -8.29 6.52 -3.84
N ALA A 134 -7.83 5.57 -3.03
CA ALA A 134 -7.48 5.83 -1.64
C ALA A 134 -6.25 6.75 -1.54
N PHE A 135 -6.28 7.69 -0.58
CA PHE A 135 -5.18 8.62 -0.26
C PHE A 135 -4.76 9.55 -1.41
N TYR A 136 -5.64 9.79 -2.40
CA TYR A 136 -5.29 10.58 -3.59
C TYR A 136 -4.71 11.95 -3.23
N ASP A 137 -5.42 12.74 -2.42
CA ASP A 137 -4.99 14.11 -2.08
C ASP A 137 -3.74 14.13 -1.18
N GLU A 138 -3.61 13.18 -0.24
CA GLU A 138 -2.42 13.03 0.59
C GLU A 138 -1.19 12.72 -0.26
N LEU A 139 -1.29 11.77 -1.17
CA LEU A 139 -0.19 11.37 -2.05
C LEU A 139 0.21 12.51 -3.00
N ARG A 140 -0.74 13.26 -3.54
CA ARG A 140 -0.46 14.48 -4.33
C ARG A 140 0.27 15.53 -3.51
N GLY A 141 -0.07 15.67 -2.23
CA GLY A 141 0.65 16.55 -1.31
C GLY A 141 2.10 16.10 -1.06
N LEU A 142 2.32 14.80 -0.90
CA LEU A 142 3.67 14.24 -0.75
C LEU A 142 4.51 14.43 -2.02
N GLU A 143 3.94 14.20 -3.19
CA GLU A 143 4.60 14.44 -4.48
C GLU A 143 5.00 15.91 -4.64
N ALA A 144 4.10 16.83 -4.35
CA ALA A 144 4.37 18.27 -4.47
C ALA A 144 5.49 18.75 -3.52
N ALA A 145 5.68 18.08 -2.39
CA ALA A 145 6.69 18.39 -1.39
C ALA A 145 8.04 17.69 -1.60
N ASN A 146 8.09 16.64 -2.41
CA ASN A 146 9.29 15.83 -2.62
C ASN A 146 9.66 15.72 -4.11
N PRO A 147 10.71 16.41 -4.58
CA PRO A 147 11.12 16.37 -5.99
C PRO A 147 11.64 15.00 -6.46
N ASN A 148 11.89 14.06 -5.54
CA ASN A 148 12.31 12.71 -5.85
C ASN A 148 11.14 11.70 -5.88
N LEU A 149 9.91 12.16 -5.75
CA LEU A 149 8.70 11.36 -5.87
C LEU A 149 7.89 11.81 -7.08
N GLU A 150 7.63 10.88 -7.98
CA GLU A 150 6.72 11.04 -9.10
C GLU A 150 5.56 10.06 -8.97
N ILE A 151 4.33 10.48 -9.30
CA ILE A 151 3.16 9.60 -9.21
C ILE A 151 2.43 9.53 -10.54
N VAL A 152 2.40 8.34 -11.12
CA VAL A 152 1.61 7.99 -12.30
C VAL A 152 0.31 7.33 -11.84
N TYR A 153 -0.81 8.02 -11.99
CA TYR A 153 -2.13 7.43 -11.77
C TYR A 153 -2.67 6.86 -13.08
N THR A 154 -3.07 5.59 -13.07
CA THR A 154 -3.86 5.01 -14.18
C THR A 154 -5.27 4.68 -13.72
N MET A 155 -6.27 5.28 -14.40
CA MET A 155 -7.70 5.10 -14.11
C MET A 155 -8.36 4.30 -15.23
N THR A 156 -8.54 3.01 -15.01
CA THR A 156 -8.92 2.07 -16.08
C THR A 156 -10.40 2.09 -16.46
N GLN A 157 -11.26 2.80 -15.70
CA GLN A 157 -12.71 2.85 -15.89
C GLN A 157 -13.29 4.25 -15.58
N ASP A 158 -12.51 5.31 -15.72
CA ASP A 158 -12.92 6.68 -15.47
C ASP A 158 -12.97 7.48 -16.81
N PRO A 159 -14.17 7.67 -17.40
CA PRO A 159 -14.27 8.40 -18.67
C PRO A 159 -13.91 9.88 -18.58
N GLY A 160 -13.89 10.45 -17.36
CA GLY A 160 -13.52 11.85 -17.13
C GLY A 160 -12.04 12.05 -16.81
N TRP A 161 -11.26 10.98 -16.76
CA TRP A 161 -9.84 11.05 -16.47
C TRP A 161 -9.01 11.40 -17.73
N GLU A 162 -8.25 12.48 -17.66
CA GLU A 162 -7.42 12.96 -18.77
C GLU A 162 -5.98 12.41 -18.76
N GLY A 163 -5.61 11.64 -17.71
CA GLY A 163 -4.29 11.01 -17.56
C GLY A 163 -4.23 9.60 -18.15
N GLU A 164 -3.34 8.78 -17.63
CA GLU A 164 -3.14 7.40 -18.07
C GLU A 164 -4.38 6.53 -17.79
N THR A 165 -4.80 5.73 -18.76
CA THR A 165 -5.99 4.87 -18.66
C THR A 165 -5.70 3.39 -18.93
N ARG A 166 -4.49 3.06 -19.41
CA ARG A 166 -4.09 1.69 -19.71
C ARG A 166 -3.97 0.84 -18.43
N ARG A 167 -4.13 -0.45 -18.58
CA ARG A 167 -3.63 -1.40 -17.59
C ARG A 167 -2.12 -1.37 -17.62
N ILE A 168 -1.51 -1.67 -16.49
CA ILE A 168 -0.06 -1.71 -16.38
C ILE A 168 0.48 -2.86 -17.23
N ASP A 169 1.24 -2.52 -18.23
CA ASP A 169 2.01 -3.41 -19.11
C ASP A 169 3.41 -2.83 -19.37
N ALA A 170 4.25 -3.57 -20.09
CA ALA A 170 5.63 -3.18 -20.33
C ALA A 170 5.75 -1.87 -21.13
N ASP A 171 4.84 -1.64 -22.07
CA ASP A 171 4.88 -0.44 -22.91
C ASP A 171 4.47 0.80 -22.11
N MET A 172 3.41 0.68 -21.29
CA MET A 172 3.03 1.75 -20.36
C MET A 172 4.17 2.08 -19.38
N LEU A 173 4.83 1.05 -18.83
CA LEU A 173 5.97 1.28 -17.94
C LEU A 173 7.15 1.94 -18.66
N ARG A 174 7.49 1.53 -19.89
CA ARG A 174 8.56 2.17 -20.67
C ARG A 174 8.26 3.62 -21.00
N ASP A 175 7.01 3.96 -21.32
CA ASP A 175 6.59 5.33 -21.61
C ASP A 175 6.84 6.30 -20.42
N HIS A 176 6.70 5.79 -19.18
CA HIS A 176 6.88 6.59 -17.98
C HIS A 176 8.27 6.47 -17.33
N LEU A 177 8.93 5.34 -17.47
CA LEU A 177 10.17 5.01 -16.74
C LEU A 177 11.42 5.01 -17.65
N GLY A 178 11.26 4.87 -18.94
CA GLY A 178 12.37 4.60 -19.87
C GLY A 178 12.87 3.16 -19.77
N ASP A 179 14.15 2.98 -19.50
CA ASP A 179 14.77 1.66 -19.37
C ASP A 179 14.33 0.98 -18.07
N LEU A 180 13.66 -0.17 -18.21
CA LEU A 180 13.09 -0.88 -17.08
C LEU A 180 14.13 -1.57 -16.19
N ASP A 181 15.26 -1.99 -16.73
CA ASP A 181 16.33 -2.74 -16.05
C ASP A 181 17.12 -1.90 -15.02
N THR A 182 16.97 -0.57 -15.06
CA THR A 182 17.62 0.35 -14.13
C THR A 182 16.90 0.51 -12.79
N HIS A 183 15.74 -0.15 -12.63
CA HIS A 183 14.84 0.06 -11.49
C HIS A 183 14.73 -1.20 -10.60
N THR A 184 14.37 -0.96 -9.35
CA THR A 184 13.93 -2.02 -8.42
C THR A 184 12.43 -1.85 -8.15
N TYR A 185 11.67 -2.92 -8.32
CA TYR A 185 10.20 -2.91 -8.30
C TYR A 185 9.66 -3.46 -6.98
N LEU A 186 8.71 -2.73 -6.39
CA LEU A 186 7.88 -3.21 -5.28
C LEU A 186 6.43 -3.19 -5.74
N ILE A 187 5.77 -4.34 -5.73
CA ILE A 187 4.41 -4.50 -6.29
C ILE A 187 3.47 -4.93 -5.16
N ALA A 188 2.35 -4.23 -4.99
CA ALA A 188 1.35 -4.57 -3.99
C ALA A 188 -0.08 -4.34 -4.49
N GLY A 189 -0.96 -5.32 -4.29
CA GLY A 189 -2.33 -5.22 -4.75
C GLY A 189 -3.08 -6.55 -4.83
N PRO A 190 -4.18 -6.61 -5.57
CA PRO A 190 -4.91 -7.86 -5.82
C PRO A 190 -4.01 -8.92 -6.47
N PRO A 191 -4.13 -10.22 -6.08
CA PRO A 191 -3.23 -11.27 -6.56
C PRO A 191 -3.08 -11.31 -8.09
N GLY A 192 -4.17 -11.30 -8.83
CA GLY A 192 -4.10 -11.34 -10.29
C GLY A 192 -3.43 -10.13 -10.94
N MET A 193 -3.46 -8.93 -10.31
CA MET A 193 -2.69 -7.78 -10.78
C MET A 193 -1.20 -7.98 -10.46
N VAL A 194 -0.89 -8.44 -9.26
CA VAL A 194 0.51 -8.69 -8.84
C VAL A 194 1.15 -9.73 -9.74
N GLU A 195 0.48 -10.87 -9.98
CA GLU A 195 0.94 -11.92 -10.89
C GLU A 195 1.15 -11.39 -12.32
N GLY A 196 0.18 -10.64 -12.84
CA GLY A 196 0.26 -10.08 -14.20
C GLY A 196 1.42 -9.09 -14.37
N VAL A 197 1.61 -8.17 -13.42
CA VAL A 197 2.70 -7.18 -13.48
C VAL A 197 4.06 -7.85 -13.27
N THR A 198 4.15 -8.81 -12.35
CA THR A 198 5.40 -9.59 -12.14
C THR A 198 5.78 -10.33 -13.43
N GLY A 199 4.84 -11.05 -14.05
CA GLY A 199 5.09 -11.72 -15.33
C GLY A 199 5.49 -10.75 -16.46
N THR A 200 4.85 -9.59 -16.53
CA THR A 200 5.22 -8.53 -17.48
C THR A 200 6.69 -8.08 -17.33
N LEU A 201 7.15 -7.89 -16.10
CA LEU A 201 8.53 -7.49 -15.82
C LEU A 201 9.53 -8.62 -16.12
N GLU A 202 9.20 -9.86 -15.76
CA GLU A 202 10.01 -11.05 -16.07
C GLU A 202 10.16 -11.27 -17.59
N GLU A 203 9.05 -11.14 -18.34
CA GLU A 203 9.05 -11.20 -19.81
C GLU A 203 9.86 -10.05 -20.44
N ALA A 204 9.91 -8.89 -19.78
CA ALA A 204 10.76 -7.77 -20.19
C ALA A 204 12.24 -7.97 -19.84
N GLY A 205 12.60 -9.07 -19.16
CA GLY A 205 13.98 -9.42 -18.80
C GLY A 205 14.47 -8.86 -17.48
N ILE A 206 13.58 -8.35 -16.63
CA ILE A 206 13.95 -7.82 -15.30
C ILE A 206 14.32 -8.98 -14.38
N PRO A 207 15.51 -8.96 -13.74
CA PRO A 207 15.96 -9.98 -12.81
C PRO A 207 15.02 -10.14 -11.61
N GLU A 208 14.81 -11.39 -11.15
CA GLU A 208 13.92 -11.71 -10.01
C GLU A 208 14.31 -10.97 -8.73
N ASP A 209 15.58 -10.75 -8.49
CA ASP A 209 16.11 -10.03 -7.31
C ASP A 209 15.82 -8.53 -7.33
N GLN A 210 15.40 -7.98 -8.48
CA GLN A 210 14.90 -6.61 -8.61
C GLN A 210 13.38 -6.51 -8.45
N ILE A 211 12.66 -7.63 -8.32
CA ILE A 211 11.20 -7.66 -8.21
C ILE A 211 10.80 -8.20 -6.83
N ARG A 212 10.09 -7.37 -6.05
CA ARG A 212 9.49 -7.78 -4.79
C ARG A 212 7.99 -7.57 -4.87
N SER A 213 7.22 -8.58 -4.54
CA SER A 213 5.77 -8.51 -4.69
C SER A 213 5.02 -9.01 -3.46
N GLN A 214 3.83 -8.44 -3.22
CA GLN A 214 2.92 -8.86 -2.16
C GLN A 214 1.47 -8.82 -2.66
N GLY A 215 0.87 -9.99 -2.82
CA GLY A 215 -0.54 -10.15 -3.12
C GLY A 215 -1.39 -10.06 -1.85
N PHE A 216 -2.47 -9.27 -1.89
CA PHE A 216 -3.45 -9.18 -0.82
C PHE A 216 -4.64 -10.09 -1.13
N SER A 217 -4.65 -11.31 -0.59
CA SER A 217 -5.76 -12.25 -0.69
C SER A 217 -6.80 -12.00 0.40
N GLY A 218 -8.09 -12.02 0.04
CA GLY A 218 -9.19 -11.92 1.01
C GLY A 218 -9.75 -10.52 1.26
N TYR A 219 -9.53 -9.61 0.34
CA TYR A 219 -10.04 -8.25 0.37
C TYR A 219 -11.19 -8.03 -0.60
#